data_3e9653b739f0154cb8768388e53447a7
#
_entry.id   3e9653b739f0154cb8768388e53447a7
#
_cell.length_a   1.000
_cell.length_b   1.000
_cell.length_c   1.000
_cell.angle_alpha   90.00
_cell.angle_beta   90.00
_cell.angle_gamma   90.00
#
_symmetry.space_group_name_H-M   'P 1'
#
loop_
_entity.id
_entity.type
_entity.pdbx_description
1 polymer ?
#
loop_
_entity_poly.entity_id
_entity_poly.type
_entity_poly.pdbx_seq_one_letter_code
_entity_poly.pdbx_strand_id
1 'polypeptide(L)'
;VQEAFMGGPGELVLATNAFGMGIDKEDIRFVVHAEIPGSMESWYQEIGRAGRDGRDADCVLLYDERDLMTQMEFIDWSNPGPEVYERVFDLLVNRHEEVEAFGLPWIRDRLHAGAKHDRRLETALAMLERYGVIEGDWRNEERVRVAVVDDLPPRLREGDFLTEKHRRDRQKLLTLVQFARHEGDPRAFLRRYFVGE
;
A
#
# COMPACT_ATOMS: atom_id res chain seq x y z
N VAL A 1 13.15 -15.49 -12.36
CA VAL A 1 13.27 -14.08 -12.85
C VAL A 1 14.30 -13.34 -12.01
N GLN A 2 14.14 -13.27 -10.69
CA GLN A 2 15.04 -12.49 -9.82
C GLN A 2 16.50 -12.97 -9.89
N GLU A 3 16.75 -14.28 -9.82
CA GLU A 3 18.12 -14.86 -9.92
C GLU A 3 18.76 -14.58 -11.29
N ALA A 4 17.98 -14.66 -12.38
CA ALA A 4 18.47 -14.36 -13.72
C ALA A 4 18.87 -12.88 -13.83
N PHE A 5 18.04 -11.97 -13.32
CA PHE A 5 18.34 -10.54 -13.30
C PHE A 5 19.57 -10.20 -12.46
N MET A 6 19.75 -10.87 -11.31
CA MET A 6 20.91 -10.65 -10.44
C MET A 6 22.22 -11.13 -11.06
N GLY A 7 22.20 -12.24 -11.83
CA GLY A 7 23.39 -12.87 -12.39
C GLY A 7 23.73 -12.50 -13.84
N GLY A 8 22.80 -11.88 -14.56
CA GLY A 8 22.93 -11.58 -15.99
C GLY A 8 23.39 -10.14 -16.27
N PRO A 9 24.23 -9.91 -17.29
CA PRO A 9 24.55 -8.58 -17.77
C PRO A 9 23.43 -8.06 -18.68
N GLY A 10 22.94 -6.83 -18.42
CA GLY A 10 22.13 -6.07 -19.35
C GLY A 10 20.70 -6.54 -19.55
N GLU A 11 20.07 -7.19 -18.58
CA GLU A 11 18.66 -7.58 -18.67
C GLU A 11 17.71 -6.45 -18.25
N LEU A 12 16.59 -6.34 -18.98
CA LEU A 12 15.46 -5.52 -18.61
C LEU A 12 14.46 -6.36 -17.81
N VAL A 13 14.03 -5.85 -16.68
CA VAL A 13 12.95 -6.47 -15.89
C VAL A 13 11.75 -5.52 -15.82
N LEU A 14 10.59 -6.04 -16.20
CA LEU A 14 9.30 -5.42 -15.93
C LEU A 14 8.72 -6.08 -14.68
N ALA A 15 8.43 -5.29 -13.67
CA ALA A 15 8.01 -5.80 -12.37
C ALA A 15 7.09 -4.83 -11.64
N THR A 16 6.36 -5.33 -10.67
CA THR A 16 5.66 -4.51 -9.68
C THR A 16 6.63 -4.10 -8.56
N ASN A 17 6.22 -3.17 -7.70
CA ASN A 17 6.98 -2.71 -6.53
C ASN A 17 7.42 -3.87 -5.60
N ALA A 18 6.68 -4.98 -5.58
CA ALA A 18 7.03 -6.18 -4.80
C ALA A 18 8.36 -6.81 -5.23
N PHE A 19 8.74 -6.71 -6.50
CA PHE A 19 10.03 -7.20 -7.01
C PHE A 19 11.23 -6.44 -6.41
N GLY A 20 11.02 -5.21 -6.02
CA GLY A 20 12.07 -4.36 -5.46
C GLY A 20 12.56 -4.78 -4.07
N MET A 21 11.79 -5.54 -3.30
CA MET A 21 12.23 -5.97 -1.96
C MET A 21 13.36 -6.99 -2.06
N GLY A 22 14.55 -6.61 -1.57
CA GLY A 22 15.74 -7.48 -1.57
C GLY A 22 16.57 -7.49 -2.85
N ILE A 23 16.31 -6.61 -3.82
CA ILE A 23 17.19 -6.41 -4.98
C ILE A 23 18.39 -5.57 -4.56
N ASP A 24 19.57 -6.18 -4.62
CA ASP A 24 20.85 -5.55 -4.34
C ASP A 24 21.82 -5.76 -5.52
N LYS A 25 21.43 -5.21 -6.68
CA LYS A 25 22.23 -5.20 -7.91
C LYS A 25 22.86 -3.81 -8.05
N GLU A 26 24.18 -3.75 -8.07
CA GLU A 26 24.92 -2.48 -8.04
C GLU A 26 24.87 -1.71 -9.38
N ASP A 27 24.78 -2.43 -10.49
CA ASP A 27 24.93 -1.91 -11.85
C ASP A 27 23.59 -1.60 -12.56
N ILE A 28 22.52 -1.32 -11.83
CA ILE A 28 21.26 -0.86 -12.42
C ILE A 28 21.48 0.51 -13.04
N ARG A 29 21.28 0.60 -14.38
CA ARG A 29 21.54 1.82 -15.16
C ARG A 29 20.32 2.69 -15.34
N PHE A 30 19.11 2.14 -15.17
CA PHE A 30 17.89 2.95 -15.22
C PHE A 30 16.77 2.31 -14.37
N VAL A 31 15.92 3.18 -13.86
CA VAL A 31 14.65 2.83 -13.24
C VAL A 31 13.57 3.66 -13.89
N VAL A 32 12.58 3.01 -14.49
CA VAL A 32 11.44 3.66 -15.14
C VAL A 32 10.16 3.28 -14.39
N HIS A 33 9.48 4.28 -13.84
CA HIS A 33 8.14 4.11 -13.30
C HIS A 33 7.15 4.34 -14.42
N ALA A 34 6.46 3.28 -14.85
CA ALA A 34 5.42 3.34 -15.88
C ALA A 34 4.11 3.93 -15.36
N GLU A 35 3.92 3.90 -14.05
CA GLU A 35 2.80 4.50 -13.30
C GLU A 35 3.34 5.24 -12.09
N ILE A 36 2.60 6.28 -11.65
CA ILE A 36 2.99 7.05 -10.48
C ILE A 36 2.89 6.18 -9.20
N PRO A 37 3.94 6.11 -8.35
CA PRO A 37 3.83 5.44 -7.06
C PRO A 37 2.99 6.24 -6.05
N GLY A 38 2.68 5.63 -4.91
CA GLY A 38 1.79 6.23 -3.91
C GLY A 38 2.37 7.41 -3.12
N SER A 39 3.69 7.61 -3.13
CA SER A 39 4.35 8.68 -2.37
C SER A 39 5.76 8.99 -2.87
N MET A 40 6.29 10.17 -2.45
CA MET A 40 7.67 10.56 -2.67
C MET A 40 8.66 9.58 -2.05
N GLU A 41 8.35 9.08 -0.85
CA GLU A 41 9.19 8.13 -0.14
C GLU A 41 9.30 6.80 -0.91
N SER A 42 8.18 6.28 -1.43
CA SER A 42 8.17 5.06 -2.25
C SER A 42 8.99 5.26 -3.51
N TRP A 43 8.74 6.34 -4.23
CA TRP A 43 9.51 6.68 -5.44
C TRP A 43 11.00 6.81 -5.16
N TYR A 44 11.38 7.55 -4.12
CA TYR A 44 12.79 7.74 -3.75
C TYR A 44 13.49 6.44 -3.36
N GLN A 45 12.79 5.57 -2.62
CA GLN A 45 13.30 4.26 -2.25
C GLN A 45 13.51 3.35 -3.48
N GLU A 46 12.63 3.45 -4.47
CA GLU A 46 12.71 2.65 -5.68
C GLU A 46 13.82 3.13 -6.61
N ILE A 47 13.97 4.44 -6.82
CA ILE A 47 15.09 4.99 -7.62
C ILE A 47 16.45 4.81 -6.92
N GLY A 48 16.50 4.74 -5.59
CA GLY A 48 17.70 4.47 -4.80
C GLY A 48 18.34 3.11 -5.06
N ARG A 49 17.76 2.30 -5.95
CA ARG A 49 18.36 1.04 -6.43
C ARG A 49 19.30 1.24 -7.61
N ALA A 50 19.17 2.35 -8.33
CA ALA A 50 20.01 2.66 -9.48
C ALA A 50 21.36 3.26 -9.06
N GLY A 51 22.43 2.94 -9.81
CA GLY A 51 23.74 3.56 -9.67
C GLY A 51 24.46 3.30 -8.34
N ARG A 52 24.23 2.16 -7.68
CA ARG A 52 24.89 1.83 -6.41
C ARG A 52 26.40 1.64 -6.53
N ASP A 53 26.89 1.37 -7.74
CA ASP A 53 28.31 1.31 -8.05
C ASP A 53 28.98 2.70 -8.23
N GLY A 54 28.23 3.79 -7.99
CA GLY A 54 28.68 5.18 -8.11
C GLY A 54 28.70 5.71 -9.53
N ARG A 55 28.25 4.96 -10.52
CA ARG A 55 28.12 5.43 -11.91
C ARG A 55 26.74 6.07 -12.12
N ASP A 56 26.66 6.94 -13.13
CA ASP A 56 25.39 7.57 -13.51
C ASP A 56 24.33 6.56 -13.89
N ALA A 57 23.11 6.86 -13.48
CA ALA A 57 21.92 6.07 -13.78
C ALA A 57 20.72 7.00 -13.99
N ASP A 58 19.85 6.62 -14.92
CA ASP A 58 18.67 7.40 -15.26
C ASP A 58 17.45 6.92 -14.45
N CYS A 59 16.73 7.88 -13.85
CA CYS A 59 15.48 7.62 -13.15
C CYS A 59 14.36 8.41 -13.81
N VAL A 60 13.40 7.71 -14.39
CA VAL A 60 12.30 8.30 -15.16
C VAL A 60 10.98 8.01 -14.48
N LEU A 61 10.18 9.05 -14.29
CA LEU A 61 8.80 8.94 -13.83
C LEU A 61 7.88 9.34 -14.98
N LEU A 62 7.15 8.38 -15.54
CA LEU A 62 6.06 8.65 -16.46
C LEU A 62 4.84 9.04 -15.64
N TYR A 63 4.24 10.19 -15.95
CA TYR A 63 3.09 10.71 -15.23
C TYR A 63 1.88 10.84 -16.15
N ASP A 64 0.80 10.13 -15.79
CA ASP A 64 -0.52 10.29 -16.39
C ASP A 64 -1.55 10.59 -15.29
N GLU A 65 -2.44 11.55 -15.53
CA GLU A 65 -3.49 11.89 -14.56
C GLU A 65 -4.44 10.73 -14.26
N ARG A 66 -4.57 9.77 -15.18
CA ARG A 66 -5.38 8.56 -14.99
C ARG A 66 -4.87 7.68 -13.86
N ASP A 67 -3.55 7.68 -13.61
CA ASP A 67 -2.93 6.90 -12.54
C ASP A 67 -3.38 7.37 -11.15
N LEU A 68 -3.79 8.66 -11.03
CA LEU A 68 -4.25 9.22 -9.77
C LEU A 68 -5.50 8.51 -9.24
N MET A 69 -6.42 8.10 -10.12
CA MET A 69 -7.62 7.38 -9.69
C MET A 69 -7.25 6.05 -9.03
N THR A 70 -6.34 5.30 -9.65
CA THR A 70 -5.83 4.04 -9.09
C THR A 70 -5.14 4.25 -7.74
N GLN A 71 -4.29 5.27 -7.63
CA GLN A 71 -3.60 5.58 -6.37
C GLN A 71 -4.57 6.04 -5.28
N MET A 72 -5.60 6.80 -5.63
CA MET A 72 -6.65 7.20 -4.69
C MET A 72 -7.45 6.00 -4.19
N GLU A 73 -7.81 5.06 -5.06
CA GLU A 73 -8.44 3.81 -4.66
C GLU A 73 -7.56 3.01 -3.68
N PHE A 74 -6.25 2.91 -3.94
CA PHE A 74 -5.32 2.24 -3.01
C PHE A 74 -5.24 2.94 -1.65
N ILE A 75 -5.29 4.28 -1.64
CA ILE A 75 -5.37 5.05 -0.39
C ILE A 75 -6.68 4.75 0.35
N ASP A 76 -7.82 4.76 -0.34
CA ASP A 76 -9.11 4.48 0.27
C ASP A 76 -9.19 3.04 0.81
N TRP A 77 -8.64 2.04 0.10
CA TRP A 77 -8.57 0.65 0.58
C TRP A 77 -7.65 0.47 1.78
N SER A 78 -6.58 1.25 1.85
CA SER A 78 -5.62 1.23 2.97
C SER A 78 -6.09 2.02 4.19
N ASN A 79 -7.20 2.74 4.06
CA ASN A 79 -7.75 3.61 5.10
C ASN A 79 -9.27 3.40 5.25
N PRO A 80 -9.72 2.19 5.66
CA PRO A 80 -11.14 1.96 5.94
C PRO A 80 -11.66 2.94 6.99
N GLY A 81 -12.89 3.41 6.80
CA GLY A 81 -13.58 4.23 7.80
C GLY A 81 -14.03 3.41 9.02
N PRO A 82 -14.47 4.08 10.10
CA PRO A 82 -14.95 3.43 11.33
C PRO A 82 -16.05 2.40 11.07
N GLU A 83 -16.96 2.69 10.15
CA GLU A 83 -18.07 1.84 9.78
C GLU A 83 -17.64 0.46 9.25
N VAL A 84 -16.46 0.39 8.60
CA VAL A 84 -15.91 -0.88 8.12
C VAL A 84 -15.42 -1.72 9.30
N TYR A 85 -14.71 -1.10 10.24
CA TYR A 85 -14.21 -1.79 11.44
C TYR A 85 -15.37 -2.28 12.32
N GLU A 86 -16.37 -1.44 12.56
CA GLU A 86 -17.57 -1.81 13.33
C GLU A 86 -18.31 -2.96 12.67
N ARG A 87 -18.48 -2.91 11.36
CA ARG A 87 -19.18 -3.94 10.62
C ARG A 87 -18.42 -5.27 10.61
N VAL A 88 -17.11 -5.24 10.38
CA VAL A 88 -16.26 -6.45 10.44
C VAL A 88 -16.30 -7.04 11.84
N PHE A 89 -16.15 -6.23 12.87
CA PHE A 89 -16.20 -6.66 14.27
C PHE A 89 -17.56 -7.28 14.62
N ASP A 90 -18.66 -6.64 14.24
CA ASP A 90 -20.02 -7.17 14.43
C ASP A 90 -20.20 -8.56 13.79
N LEU A 91 -19.73 -8.74 12.56
CA LEU A 91 -19.79 -10.02 11.86
C LEU A 91 -18.97 -11.11 12.56
N LEU A 92 -17.76 -10.77 13.05
CA LEU A 92 -16.90 -11.71 13.76
C LEU A 92 -17.49 -12.12 15.12
N VAL A 93 -18.14 -11.21 15.83
CA VAL A 93 -18.76 -11.49 17.14
C VAL A 93 -20.09 -12.24 16.99
N ASN A 94 -20.98 -11.74 16.13
CA ASN A 94 -22.38 -12.21 16.10
C ASN A 94 -22.67 -13.26 15.04
N ARG A 95 -21.75 -13.46 14.08
CA ARG A 95 -21.91 -14.35 12.93
C ARG A 95 -20.67 -15.22 12.70
N HIS A 96 -19.96 -15.58 13.78
CA HIS A 96 -18.71 -16.36 13.71
C HIS A 96 -18.89 -17.71 12.99
N GLU A 97 -20.02 -18.40 13.18
CA GLU A 97 -20.28 -19.67 12.52
C GLU A 97 -20.33 -19.54 10.99
N GLU A 98 -20.97 -18.50 10.49
CA GLU A 98 -21.01 -18.23 9.05
C GLU A 98 -19.65 -17.76 8.52
N VAL A 99 -18.90 -16.99 9.31
CA VAL A 99 -17.54 -16.60 8.96
C VAL A 99 -16.63 -17.81 8.81
N GLU A 100 -16.71 -18.77 9.74
CA GLU A 100 -15.94 -20.01 9.65
C GLU A 100 -16.41 -20.91 8.50
N ALA A 101 -17.71 -20.95 8.24
CA ALA A 101 -18.29 -21.81 7.20
C ALA A 101 -18.04 -21.29 5.77
N PHE A 102 -18.04 -19.97 5.57
CA PHE A 102 -18.05 -19.37 4.24
C PHE A 102 -16.83 -18.47 3.95
N GLY A 103 -15.97 -18.20 4.92
CA GLY A 103 -14.72 -17.47 4.77
C GLY A 103 -14.84 -15.98 4.46
N LEU A 104 -13.74 -15.39 3.98
CA LEU A 104 -13.68 -13.97 3.62
C LEU A 104 -14.64 -13.53 2.52
N PRO A 105 -14.92 -14.34 1.47
CA PRO A 105 -15.89 -13.95 0.44
C PRO A 105 -17.24 -13.59 1.00
N TRP A 106 -17.70 -14.30 2.03
CA TRP A 106 -18.97 -14.02 2.68
C TRP A 106 -18.99 -12.71 3.46
N ILE A 107 -17.89 -12.37 4.14
CA ILE A 107 -17.74 -11.08 4.82
C ILE A 107 -17.66 -9.95 3.78
N ARG A 108 -16.87 -10.14 2.73
CA ARG A 108 -16.66 -9.15 1.66
C ARG A 108 -17.99 -8.76 0.99
N ASP A 109 -18.87 -9.74 0.71
CA ASP A 109 -20.19 -9.49 0.15
C ASP A 109 -21.07 -8.59 1.05
N ARG A 110 -20.92 -8.71 2.37
CA ARG A 110 -21.68 -7.93 3.36
C ARG A 110 -21.11 -6.55 3.67
N LEU A 111 -19.88 -6.29 3.27
CA LEU A 111 -19.26 -4.98 3.38
C LEU A 111 -19.54 -4.09 2.16
N HIS A 112 -20.32 -4.55 1.19
CA HIS A 112 -20.56 -3.87 -0.08
C HIS A 112 -19.28 -3.59 -0.90
N ALA A 113 -18.31 -4.46 -0.77
CA ALA A 113 -17.10 -4.42 -1.57
C ALA A 113 -17.44 -4.74 -3.04
N GLY A 114 -18.06 -3.80 -3.73
CA GLY A 114 -18.47 -3.94 -5.12
C GLY A 114 -17.30 -3.90 -6.11
N ALA A 115 -16.10 -3.52 -5.67
CA ALA A 115 -14.91 -3.52 -6.49
C ALA A 115 -14.16 -4.85 -6.32
N LYS A 116 -13.85 -5.49 -7.45
CA LYS A 116 -13.16 -6.80 -7.52
C LYS A 116 -11.81 -6.84 -6.78
N HIS A 117 -11.25 -5.68 -6.46
CA HIS A 117 -9.93 -5.52 -5.83
C HIS A 117 -9.98 -4.76 -4.50
N ASP A 118 -11.15 -4.53 -3.93
CA ASP A 118 -11.30 -3.83 -2.66
C ASP A 118 -10.62 -4.60 -1.51
N ARG A 119 -9.66 -3.96 -0.86
CA ARG A 119 -8.87 -4.55 0.23
C ARG A 119 -9.21 -4.01 1.61
N ARG A 120 -10.30 -3.29 1.75
CA ARG A 120 -10.73 -2.73 3.05
C ARG A 120 -10.95 -3.81 4.10
N LEU A 121 -11.48 -4.98 3.71
CA LEU A 121 -11.65 -6.11 4.61
C LEU A 121 -10.32 -6.60 5.18
N GLU A 122 -9.35 -6.88 4.30
CA GLU A 122 -8.03 -7.37 4.71
C GLU A 122 -7.30 -6.32 5.56
N THR A 123 -7.43 -5.04 5.22
CA THR A 123 -6.88 -3.94 6.02
C THR A 123 -7.53 -3.89 7.40
N ALA A 124 -8.86 -4.04 7.47
CA ALA A 124 -9.57 -4.05 8.75
C ALA A 124 -9.15 -5.24 9.61
N LEU A 125 -9.10 -6.46 9.06
CA LEU A 125 -8.65 -7.65 9.79
C LEU A 125 -7.21 -7.52 10.29
N ALA A 126 -6.29 -7.02 9.45
CA ALA A 126 -4.91 -6.80 9.84
C ALA A 126 -4.78 -5.75 10.98
N MET A 127 -5.63 -4.74 10.97
CA MET A 127 -5.65 -3.75 12.05
C MET A 127 -6.26 -4.31 13.33
N LEU A 128 -7.35 -5.08 13.25
CA LEU A 128 -7.94 -5.76 14.41
C LEU A 128 -6.92 -6.72 15.05
N GLU A 129 -6.20 -7.51 14.25
CA GLU A 129 -5.11 -8.38 14.72
C GLU A 129 -3.99 -7.57 15.38
N ARG A 130 -3.53 -6.49 14.74
CA ARG A 130 -2.47 -5.61 15.26
C ARG A 130 -2.83 -4.97 16.61
N TYR A 131 -4.10 -4.65 16.82
CA TYR A 131 -4.60 -4.10 18.08
C TYR A 131 -4.96 -5.18 19.11
N GLY A 132 -4.74 -6.45 18.80
CA GLY A 132 -5.05 -7.55 19.70
C GLY A 132 -6.54 -7.79 19.91
N VAL A 133 -7.39 -7.34 19.00
CA VAL A 133 -8.84 -7.54 19.05
C VAL A 133 -9.21 -8.94 18.59
N ILE A 134 -8.48 -9.46 17.62
CA ILE A 134 -8.65 -10.81 17.08
C ILE A 134 -7.35 -11.60 17.14
N GLU A 135 -7.49 -12.92 17.32
CA GLU A 135 -6.41 -13.90 17.24
C GLU A 135 -6.81 -15.03 16.30
N GLY A 136 -5.87 -15.60 15.57
CA GLY A 136 -6.09 -16.74 14.69
C GLY A 136 -5.62 -16.50 13.25
N ASP A 137 -6.10 -17.35 12.34
CA ASP A 137 -5.73 -17.29 10.93
C ASP A 137 -6.92 -16.86 10.06
N TRP A 138 -6.78 -15.69 9.45
CA TRP A 138 -7.75 -15.13 8.50
C TRP A 138 -7.18 -15.02 7.07
N ARG A 139 -5.91 -15.36 6.86
CA ARG A 139 -5.21 -15.18 5.56
C ARG A 139 -5.59 -16.22 4.53
N ASN A 140 -6.15 -17.34 4.98
CA ASN A 140 -6.75 -18.31 4.09
C ASN A 140 -8.20 -17.90 3.79
N GLU A 141 -8.47 -17.46 2.57
CA GLU A 141 -9.78 -16.91 2.17
C GLU A 141 -10.96 -17.87 2.40
N GLU A 142 -10.73 -19.20 2.25
CA GLU A 142 -11.75 -20.23 2.40
C GLU A 142 -11.86 -20.77 3.84
N ARG A 143 -10.85 -20.51 4.67
CA ARG A 143 -10.76 -21.06 6.05
C ARG A 143 -10.38 -19.97 7.04
N VAL A 144 -11.33 -19.18 7.42
CA VAL A 144 -11.15 -18.19 8.47
C VAL A 144 -11.37 -18.82 9.83
N ARG A 145 -10.34 -18.77 10.68
CA ARG A 145 -10.41 -19.22 12.07
C ARG A 145 -9.91 -18.12 12.98
N VAL A 146 -10.83 -17.27 13.40
CA VAL A 146 -10.51 -16.08 14.20
C VAL A 146 -11.38 -16.10 15.46
N ALA A 147 -10.76 -15.88 16.60
CA ALA A 147 -11.45 -15.59 17.84
C ALA A 147 -11.39 -14.08 18.12
N VAL A 148 -12.49 -13.49 18.52
CA VAL A 148 -12.51 -12.13 19.07
C VAL A 148 -12.15 -12.25 20.54
N VAL A 149 -11.08 -11.60 20.96
CA VAL A 149 -10.50 -11.71 22.30
C VAL A 149 -10.58 -10.41 23.09
N ASP A 150 -10.84 -9.28 22.42
CA ASP A 150 -11.00 -7.97 23.06
C ASP A 150 -12.02 -7.11 22.32
N ASP A 151 -12.44 -6.01 22.92
CA ASP A 151 -13.35 -5.03 22.34
C ASP A 151 -12.68 -4.19 21.24
N LEU A 152 -13.50 -3.66 20.33
CA LEU A 152 -13.05 -2.72 19.32
C LEU A 152 -12.54 -1.44 19.97
N PRO A 153 -11.24 -1.09 19.80
CA PRO A 153 -10.64 0.04 20.47
C PRO A 153 -11.22 1.38 19.99
N PRO A 154 -11.29 2.41 20.84
CA PRO A 154 -11.82 3.74 20.49
C PRO A 154 -11.17 4.33 19.23
N ARG A 155 -9.88 4.13 19.04
CA ARG A 155 -9.15 4.62 17.85
C ARG A 155 -9.68 4.10 16.50
N LEU A 156 -10.31 2.93 16.50
CA LEU A 156 -10.93 2.36 15.29
C LEU A 156 -12.42 2.69 15.17
N ARG A 157 -13.03 3.22 16.26
CA ARG A 157 -14.40 3.75 16.27
C ARG A 157 -14.45 5.25 16.00
N GLU A 158 -13.43 5.97 16.45
CA GLU A 158 -13.36 7.42 16.32
C GLU A 158 -12.77 7.82 14.96
N GLY A 159 -13.54 8.60 14.19
CA GLY A 159 -13.17 9.00 12.83
C GLY A 159 -11.93 9.86 12.75
N ASP A 160 -11.57 10.59 13.80
CA ASP A 160 -10.49 11.58 13.76
C ASP A 160 -9.13 10.97 13.43
N PHE A 161 -8.75 9.87 14.08
CA PHE A 161 -7.49 9.18 13.82
C PHE A 161 -7.42 8.61 12.39
N LEU A 162 -8.50 7.97 11.95
CA LEU A 162 -8.59 7.37 10.61
C LEU A 162 -8.60 8.44 9.53
N THR A 163 -9.33 9.54 9.75
CA THR A 163 -9.38 10.70 8.84
C THR A 163 -8.01 11.36 8.72
N GLU A 164 -7.28 11.52 9.83
CA GLU A 164 -5.94 12.12 9.80
C GLU A 164 -4.93 11.25 9.03
N LYS A 165 -4.97 9.93 9.22
CA LYS A 165 -4.14 8.99 8.44
C LYS A 165 -4.46 9.10 6.95
N HIS A 166 -5.73 9.04 6.58
CA HIS A 166 -6.20 9.17 5.20
C HIS A 166 -5.78 10.50 4.57
N ARG A 167 -5.95 11.62 5.30
CA ARG A 167 -5.51 12.95 4.86
C ARG A 167 -4.00 12.99 4.61
N ARG A 168 -3.20 12.36 5.49
CA ARG A 168 -1.75 12.29 5.35
C ARG A 168 -1.33 11.50 4.11
N ASP A 169 -1.96 10.37 3.84
CA ASP A 169 -1.64 9.56 2.68
C ASP A 169 -2.01 10.29 1.37
N ARG A 170 -3.15 10.99 1.34
CA ARG A 170 -3.51 11.88 0.22
C ARG A 170 -2.52 13.02 0.02
N GLN A 171 -2.04 13.62 1.11
CA GLN A 171 -1.04 14.71 1.03
C GLN A 171 0.28 14.21 0.45
N LYS A 172 0.72 13.00 0.78
CA LYS A 172 1.92 12.39 0.20
C LYS A 172 1.80 12.18 -1.31
N LEU A 173 0.66 11.65 -1.75
CA LEU A 173 0.38 11.52 -3.19
C LEU A 173 0.37 12.88 -3.90
N LEU A 174 -0.30 13.89 -3.32
CA LEU A 174 -0.32 15.24 -3.87
C LEU A 174 1.09 15.82 -4.02
N THR A 175 1.96 15.62 -3.04
CA THR A 175 3.34 16.10 -3.11
C THR A 175 4.12 15.42 -4.23
N LEU A 176 3.92 14.12 -4.47
CA LEU A 176 4.52 13.43 -5.60
C LEU A 176 4.00 13.96 -6.96
N VAL A 177 2.72 14.27 -7.06
CA VAL A 177 2.15 14.93 -8.26
C VAL A 177 2.77 16.31 -8.49
N GLN A 178 2.94 17.10 -7.43
CA GLN A 178 3.62 18.40 -7.53
C GLN A 178 5.07 18.23 -8.00
N PHE A 179 5.77 17.21 -7.54
CA PHE A 179 7.10 16.86 -8.02
C PHE A 179 7.10 16.46 -9.51
N ALA A 180 6.18 15.58 -9.92
CA ALA A 180 6.08 15.12 -11.31
C ALA A 180 5.80 16.26 -12.30
N ARG A 181 5.12 17.31 -11.84
CA ARG A 181 4.80 18.52 -12.63
C ARG A 181 5.81 19.66 -12.44
N HIS A 182 6.85 19.43 -11.64
CA HIS A 182 7.82 20.49 -11.34
C HIS A 182 8.78 20.72 -12.53
N GLU A 183 8.81 21.94 -13.04
CA GLU A 183 9.66 22.32 -14.17
C GLU A 183 11.10 22.75 -13.75
N GLY A 184 11.37 22.83 -12.44
CA GLY A 184 12.67 23.22 -11.89
C GLY A 184 13.62 22.06 -11.67
N ASP A 185 14.71 22.29 -10.91
CA ASP A 185 15.67 21.25 -10.56
C ASP A 185 15.02 20.19 -9.63
N PRO A 186 14.88 18.94 -10.08
CA PRO A 186 14.31 17.85 -9.26
C PRO A 186 15.10 17.60 -7.98
N ARG A 187 16.43 17.78 -8.00
CA ARG A 187 17.29 17.56 -6.82
C ARG A 187 17.04 18.61 -5.74
N ALA A 188 16.78 19.85 -6.14
CA ALA A 188 16.41 20.91 -5.21
C ALA A 188 15.06 20.64 -4.56
N PHE A 189 14.08 20.13 -5.34
CA PHE A 189 12.78 19.73 -4.80
C PHE A 189 12.93 18.62 -3.76
N LEU A 190 13.71 17.57 -4.06
CA LEU A 190 13.97 16.44 -3.17
C LEU A 190 14.66 16.88 -1.87
N ARG A 191 15.69 17.73 -1.96
CA ARG A 191 16.36 18.27 -0.77
C ARG A 191 15.38 18.99 0.15
N ARG A 192 14.56 19.88 -0.42
CA ARG A 192 13.54 20.60 0.34
C ARG A 192 12.54 19.67 0.99
N TYR A 193 12.12 18.61 0.29
CA TYR A 193 11.15 17.66 0.82
C TYR A 193 11.70 16.80 1.95
N PHE A 194 12.91 16.24 1.79
CA PHE A 194 13.47 15.29 2.76
C PHE A 194 14.32 15.92 3.85
N VAL A 195 14.96 17.06 3.59
CA VAL A 195 15.92 17.71 4.49
C VAL A 195 15.35 19.01 5.06
N GLY A 196 14.39 19.64 4.39
CA GLY A 196 13.79 20.90 4.84
C GLY A 196 14.60 22.14 4.48
N GLU A 197 15.49 22.04 3.47
CA GLU A 197 16.36 23.13 2.98
C GLU A 197 15.84 23.73 1.67
#